data_99c2f3228a610fa61c914428ed6ce4ca
#
_entry.id   99c2f3228a610fa61c914428ed6ce4ca
#
_cell.length_a   1.000
_cell.length_b   1.000
_cell.length_c   1.000
_cell.angle_alpha   90.00
_cell.angle_beta   90.00
_cell.angle_gamma   90.00
#
_symmetry.space_group_name_H-M   'P 1'
#
loop_
_entity.id
_entity.type
_entity.pdbx_description
1 polymer ?
#
loop_
_entity_poly.entity_id
_entity_poly.type
_entity_poly.pdbx_seq_one_letter_code
_entity_poly.pdbx_strand_id
1 'polypeptide(L)'
;MSRIVVTGGAGRLGRSVVAALATAGHEVVSFDREKLEGLAAEQISVDLLDGEQTREAFDRIRPAAVVHLAAIAVPGALPDPDIFRINTQLVWSVLAAALESGTEAMLVASSPTVIGYGSPGGWSPASLPLDEEHPVAPWNGYAASKLAMEEIVQMAVRQHGDRMRFGVFRPCYVIAPEEWGGAPTQQGHTVAERISDPALSAVALFNYVDARDAGEFVAAWIAGARDVPNGSTFFVGAPDALADGDTADVVRAHLPSLAPFADQLTGTESVFSSDRAERLLGWRATRLWREQLSRTTVPQEATR
;
A
#
# COMPACT_ATOMS: atom_id res chain seq x y z
N MET A 1 -16.06 14.56 -11.09
CA MET A 1 -16.69 13.83 -9.96
C MET A 1 -17.06 12.45 -10.47
N SER A 2 -16.51 11.39 -9.88
CA SER A 2 -16.74 10.00 -10.28
C SER A 2 -17.08 9.18 -9.05
N ARG A 3 -17.86 8.12 -9.21
CA ARG A 3 -18.12 7.16 -8.14
C ARG A 3 -16.99 6.14 -8.11
N ILE A 4 -16.36 5.97 -6.94
CA ILE A 4 -15.19 5.11 -6.75
C ILE A 4 -15.50 4.11 -5.63
N VAL A 5 -15.32 2.82 -5.90
CA VAL A 5 -15.37 1.79 -4.87
C VAL A 5 -13.99 1.60 -4.25
N VAL A 6 -13.93 1.57 -2.92
CA VAL A 6 -12.75 1.18 -2.15
C VAL A 6 -13.08 -0.10 -1.40
N THR A 7 -12.48 -1.23 -1.78
CA THR A 7 -12.61 -2.46 -1.01
C THR A 7 -11.65 -2.45 0.17
N GLY A 8 -12.08 -2.88 1.34
CA GLY A 8 -11.26 -2.75 2.56
C GLY A 8 -11.19 -1.30 3.06
N GLY A 9 -12.21 -0.48 2.76
CA GLY A 9 -12.22 0.95 3.10
C GLY A 9 -12.27 1.24 4.60
N ALA A 10 -12.76 0.32 5.43
CA ALA A 10 -12.72 0.43 6.89
C ALA A 10 -11.33 0.11 7.51
N GLY A 11 -10.41 -0.47 6.72
CA GLY A 11 -9.06 -0.83 7.14
C GLY A 11 -8.14 0.38 7.39
N ARG A 12 -6.95 0.12 7.97
CA ARG A 12 -5.96 1.14 8.33
C ARG A 12 -5.57 2.06 7.17
N LEU A 13 -5.20 1.50 6.02
CA LEU A 13 -4.92 2.25 4.80
C LEU A 13 -6.23 2.77 4.17
N GLY A 14 -7.28 1.95 4.18
CA GLY A 14 -8.56 2.23 3.53
C GLY A 14 -9.19 3.54 3.96
N ARG A 15 -9.17 3.83 5.28
CA ARG A 15 -9.72 5.07 5.85
C ARG A 15 -9.05 6.33 5.26
N SER A 16 -7.73 6.30 5.11
CA SER A 16 -6.98 7.41 4.53
C SER A 16 -7.20 7.52 3.01
N VAL A 17 -7.33 6.38 2.31
CA VAL A 17 -7.68 6.37 0.88
C VAL A 17 -9.08 6.93 0.66
N VAL A 18 -10.07 6.52 1.45
CA VAL A 18 -11.44 7.07 1.41
C VAL A 18 -11.41 8.58 1.62
N ALA A 19 -10.71 9.05 2.66
CA ALA A 19 -10.62 10.48 2.97
C ALA A 19 -9.94 11.28 1.83
N ALA A 20 -8.87 10.77 1.23
CA ALA A 20 -8.17 11.43 0.14
C ALA A 20 -9.04 11.54 -1.11
N LEU A 21 -9.73 10.46 -1.49
CA LEU A 21 -10.64 10.44 -2.64
C LEU A 21 -11.86 11.37 -2.43
N ALA A 22 -12.43 11.39 -1.23
CA ALA A 22 -13.52 12.31 -0.89
C ALA A 22 -13.04 13.78 -0.97
N THR A 23 -11.84 14.08 -0.46
CA THR A 23 -11.21 15.41 -0.56
C THR A 23 -10.94 15.82 -2.01
N ALA A 24 -10.60 14.86 -2.88
CA ALA A 24 -10.45 15.08 -4.32
C ALA A 24 -11.79 15.25 -5.05
N GLY A 25 -12.93 15.23 -4.34
CA GLY A 25 -14.28 15.49 -4.89
C GLY A 25 -14.94 14.28 -5.54
N HIS A 26 -14.51 13.06 -5.22
CA HIS A 26 -15.16 11.83 -5.66
C HIS A 26 -16.27 11.39 -4.72
N GLU A 27 -17.27 10.70 -5.25
CA GLU A 27 -18.26 9.94 -4.46
C GLU A 27 -17.64 8.57 -4.13
N VAL A 28 -17.37 8.34 -2.83
CA VAL A 28 -16.69 7.13 -2.40
C VAL A 28 -17.68 6.13 -1.80
N VAL A 29 -17.58 4.88 -2.22
CA VAL A 29 -18.33 3.75 -1.66
C VAL A 29 -17.34 2.74 -1.10
N SER A 30 -17.44 2.46 0.20
CA SER A 30 -16.60 1.46 0.88
C SER A 30 -17.28 0.09 0.84
N PHE A 31 -16.60 -0.90 0.26
CA PHE A 31 -16.98 -2.31 0.36
C PHE A 31 -16.12 -2.98 1.42
N ASP A 32 -16.73 -3.38 2.50
CA ASP A 32 -16.07 -4.09 3.60
C ASP A 32 -17.05 -5.06 4.26
N ARG A 33 -16.57 -5.98 5.06
CA ARG A 33 -17.43 -6.84 5.88
C ARG A 33 -18.05 -6.08 7.05
N GLU A 34 -17.31 -5.13 7.59
CA GLU A 34 -17.70 -4.31 8.72
C GLU A 34 -17.87 -2.85 8.31
N LYS A 35 -18.75 -2.16 9.03
CA LYS A 35 -18.94 -0.71 8.89
C LYS A 35 -18.14 0.01 9.96
N LEU A 36 -17.55 1.14 9.59
CA LEU A 36 -16.83 2.02 10.48
C LEU A 36 -17.56 3.34 10.65
N GLU A 37 -17.90 3.70 11.89
CA GLU A 37 -18.53 4.98 12.18
C GLU A 37 -17.61 6.16 11.77
N GLY A 38 -18.19 7.18 11.18
CA GLY A 38 -17.46 8.38 10.76
C GLY A 38 -16.65 8.24 9.46
N LEU A 39 -16.69 7.09 8.78
CA LEU A 39 -16.04 6.95 7.48
C LEU A 39 -16.71 7.85 6.43
N ALA A 40 -15.95 8.66 5.72
CA ALA A 40 -16.44 9.63 4.72
C ALA A 40 -16.82 8.93 3.40
N ALA A 41 -17.66 7.89 3.45
CA ALA A 41 -18.12 7.08 2.32
C ALA A 41 -19.50 6.48 2.59
N GLU A 42 -20.25 6.20 1.52
CA GLU A 42 -21.32 5.21 1.59
C GLU A 42 -20.70 3.86 1.94
N GLN A 43 -21.26 3.12 2.88
CA GLN A 43 -20.72 1.85 3.33
C GLN A 43 -21.66 0.69 3.03
N ILE A 44 -21.17 -0.27 2.26
CA ILE A 44 -21.89 -1.48 1.90
C ILE A 44 -21.18 -2.67 2.51
N SER A 45 -21.89 -3.41 3.37
CA SER A 45 -21.37 -4.68 3.89
C SER A 45 -21.50 -5.74 2.82
N VAL A 46 -20.34 -6.33 2.42
CA VAL A 46 -20.28 -7.36 1.39
C VAL A 46 -19.12 -8.32 1.69
N ASP A 47 -19.36 -9.62 1.55
CA ASP A 47 -18.30 -10.61 1.54
C ASP A 47 -17.76 -10.75 0.10
N LEU A 48 -16.58 -10.20 -0.13
CA LEU A 48 -15.93 -10.25 -1.45
C LEU A 48 -15.43 -11.65 -1.84
N LEU A 49 -15.46 -12.63 -0.93
CA LEU A 49 -15.23 -14.05 -1.26
C LEU A 49 -16.48 -14.69 -1.86
N ASP A 50 -17.66 -14.10 -1.66
CA ASP A 50 -18.89 -14.47 -2.33
C ASP A 50 -18.99 -13.68 -3.66
N GLY A 51 -18.76 -14.39 -4.76
CA GLY A 51 -18.75 -13.76 -6.10
C GLY A 51 -20.12 -13.22 -6.52
N GLU A 52 -21.24 -13.81 -6.04
CA GLU A 52 -22.58 -13.32 -6.36
C GLU A 52 -22.87 -11.99 -5.62
N GLN A 53 -22.61 -11.92 -4.31
CA GLN A 53 -22.74 -10.67 -3.54
C GLN A 53 -21.84 -9.58 -4.12
N THR A 54 -20.60 -9.93 -4.51
CA THR A 54 -19.65 -8.97 -5.11
C THR A 54 -20.23 -8.41 -6.42
N ARG A 55 -20.72 -9.27 -7.32
CA ARG A 55 -21.31 -8.86 -8.59
C ARG A 55 -22.53 -7.97 -8.38
N GLU A 56 -23.47 -8.37 -7.52
CA GLU A 56 -24.68 -7.58 -7.20
C GLU A 56 -24.33 -6.19 -6.64
N ALA A 57 -23.30 -6.10 -5.78
CA ALA A 57 -22.84 -4.84 -5.24
C ALA A 57 -22.26 -3.92 -6.34
N PHE A 58 -21.45 -4.47 -7.26
CA PHE A 58 -20.92 -3.72 -8.40
C PHE A 58 -22.01 -3.30 -9.40
N ASP A 59 -22.97 -4.18 -9.72
CA ASP A 59 -24.08 -3.87 -10.59
C ASP A 59 -24.96 -2.73 -10.06
N ARG A 60 -25.16 -2.68 -8.73
CA ARG A 60 -25.89 -1.62 -8.05
C ARG A 60 -25.15 -0.29 -8.10
N ILE A 61 -23.85 -0.30 -7.88
CA ILE A 61 -23.04 0.92 -7.73
C ILE A 61 -22.53 1.43 -9.08
N ARG A 62 -22.14 0.54 -10.01
CA ARG A 62 -21.53 0.85 -11.30
C ARG A 62 -20.41 1.88 -11.16
N PRO A 63 -19.34 1.57 -10.42
CA PRO A 63 -18.28 2.52 -10.16
C PRO A 63 -17.49 2.83 -11.44
N ALA A 64 -17.04 4.08 -11.59
CA ALA A 64 -16.09 4.44 -12.63
C ALA A 64 -14.70 3.85 -12.37
N ALA A 65 -14.34 3.69 -11.10
CA ALA A 65 -13.08 3.08 -10.70
C ALA A 65 -13.22 2.25 -9.42
N VAL A 66 -12.30 1.29 -9.24
CA VAL A 66 -12.17 0.52 -8.01
C VAL A 66 -10.73 0.55 -7.49
N VAL A 67 -10.58 0.77 -6.18
CA VAL A 67 -9.32 0.65 -5.44
C VAL A 67 -9.43 -0.60 -4.56
N HIS A 68 -8.65 -1.63 -4.89
CA HIS A 68 -8.72 -2.91 -4.19
C HIS A 68 -7.64 -3.00 -3.10
N LEU A 69 -8.07 -2.83 -1.84
CA LEU A 69 -7.22 -2.91 -0.64
C LEU A 69 -7.55 -4.13 0.22
N ALA A 70 -8.74 -4.74 0.04
CA ALA A 70 -9.19 -5.87 0.84
C ALA A 70 -8.25 -7.07 0.69
N ALA A 71 -7.64 -7.50 1.77
CA ALA A 71 -6.72 -8.62 1.82
C ALA A 71 -6.52 -9.10 3.27
N ILE A 72 -6.02 -10.31 3.46
CA ILE A 72 -5.27 -10.66 4.66
C ILE A 72 -3.91 -9.96 4.53
N ALA A 73 -3.74 -8.87 5.29
CA ALA A 73 -2.66 -7.89 5.07
C ALA A 73 -1.38 -8.16 5.90
N VAL A 74 -1.38 -9.22 6.73
CA VAL A 74 -0.27 -9.54 7.64
C VAL A 74 0.24 -10.94 7.36
N PRO A 75 1.55 -11.11 7.07
CA PRO A 75 2.16 -12.43 7.03
C PRO A 75 1.95 -13.17 8.36
N GLY A 76 1.61 -14.46 8.30
CA GLY A 76 1.40 -15.28 9.49
C GLY A 76 0.07 -15.06 10.24
N ALA A 77 -0.81 -14.17 9.80
CA ALA A 77 -2.16 -14.02 10.38
C ALA A 77 -3.03 -15.28 10.22
N LEU A 78 -2.78 -16.04 9.17
CA LEU A 78 -3.35 -17.35 8.88
C LEU A 78 -2.25 -18.27 8.29
N PRO A 79 -2.50 -19.57 8.15
CA PRO A 79 -1.61 -20.46 7.40
C PRO A 79 -1.39 -19.95 5.96
N ASP A 80 -0.17 -20.07 5.44
CA ASP A 80 0.22 -19.58 4.11
C ASP A 80 -0.73 -20.00 2.97
N PRO A 81 -1.20 -21.26 2.88
CA PRO A 81 -2.15 -21.67 1.84
C PRO A 81 -3.48 -20.91 1.91
N ASP A 82 -3.95 -20.57 3.11
CA ASP A 82 -5.20 -19.82 3.29
C ASP A 82 -5.03 -18.36 2.91
N ILE A 83 -3.92 -17.72 3.31
CA ILE A 83 -3.61 -16.34 2.88
C ILE A 83 -3.55 -16.28 1.35
N PHE A 84 -2.84 -17.20 0.73
CA PHE A 84 -2.70 -17.25 -0.73
C PHE A 84 -4.08 -17.40 -1.40
N ARG A 85 -4.85 -18.38 -0.98
CA ARG A 85 -6.19 -18.65 -1.54
C ARG A 85 -7.13 -17.46 -1.37
N ILE A 86 -7.21 -16.91 -0.15
CA ILE A 86 -8.12 -15.79 0.15
C ILE A 86 -7.74 -14.56 -0.67
N ASN A 87 -6.49 -14.13 -0.64
CA ASN A 87 -6.07 -12.92 -1.32
C ASN A 87 -6.24 -13.00 -2.84
N THR A 88 -5.91 -14.14 -3.45
CA THR A 88 -6.09 -14.34 -4.89
C THR A 88 -7.56 -14.42 -5.29
N GLN A 89 -8.42 -15.04 -4.48
CA GLN A 89 -9.85 -15.08 -4.71
C GLN A 89 -10.48 -13.68 -4.60
N LEU A 90 -10.09 -12.87 -3.61
CA LEU A 90 -10.60 -11.51 -3.44
C LEU A 90 -10.32 -10.64 -4.68
N VAL A 91 -9.08 -10.61 -5.18
CA VAL A 91 -8.77 -9.81 -6.37
C VAL A 91 -9.51 -10.32 -7.60
N TRP A 92 -9.65 -11.65 -7.74
CA TRP A 92 -10.36 -12.24 -8.88
C TRP A 92 -11.84 -11.89 -8.87
N SER A 93 -12.52 -12.00 -7.72
CA SER A 93 -13.94 -11.64 -7.57
C SER A 93 -14.18 -10.17 -7.90
N VAL A 94 -13.33 -9.28 -7.39
CA VAL A 94 -13.42 -7.83 -7.64
C VAL A 94 -13.15 -7.50 -9.10
N LEU A 95 -12.12 -8.11 -9.72
CA LEU A 95 -11.81 -7.91 -11.13
C LEU A 95 -12.97 -8.34 -12.04
N ALA A 96 -13.54 -9.52 -11.81
CA ALA A 96 -14.66 -10.04 -12.60
C ALA A 96 -15.87 -9.09 -12.51
N ALA A 97 -16.26 -8.69 -11.30
CA ALA A 97 -17.38 -7.80 -11.09
C ALA A 97 -17.13 -6.38 -11.67
N ALA A 98 -15.90 -5.87 -11.58
CA ALA A 98 -15.52 -4.59 -12.19
C ALA A 98 -15.62 -4.61 -13.71
N LEU A 99 -15.18 -5.70 -14.35
CA LEU A 99 -15.28 -5.86 -15.81
C LEU A 99 -16.74 -5.96 -16.27
N GLU A 100 -17.59 -6.71 -15.56
CA GLU A 100 -19.01 -6.87 -15.88
C GLU A 100 -19.80 -5.58 -15.69
N SER A 101 -19.51 -4.81 -14.64
CA SER A 101 -20.19 -3.54 -14.35
C SER A 101 -19.75 -2.38 -15.24
N GLY A 102 -18.72 -2.55 -16.09
CA GLY A 102 -18.20 -1.52 -16.96
C GLY A 102 -17.29 -0.50 -16.29
N THR A 103 -16.63 -0.89 -15.19
CA THR A 103 -15.62 -0.09 -14.50
C THR A 103 -14.46 0.24 -15.44
N GLU A 104 -14.00 1.50 -15.44
CA GLU A 104 -12.97 1.99 -16.36
C GLU A 104 -11.54 1.93 -15.80
N ALA A 105 -11.37 1.83 -14.47
CA ALA A 105 -10.06 1.79 -13.83
C ALA A 105 -10.04 0.90 -12.57
N MET A 106 -8.94 0.17 -12.37
CA MET A 106 -8.71 -0.65 -11.18
C MET A 106 -7.27 -0.50 -10.69
N LEU A 107 -7.12 -0.07 -9.44
CA LEU A 107 -5.85 -0.01 -8.74
C LEU A 107 -5.80 -1.06 -7.63
N VAL A 108 -4.75 -1.87 -7.59
CA VAL A 108 -4.61 -3.00 -6.66
C VAL A 108 -3.44 -2.77 -5.70
N ALA A 109 -3.68 -2.95 -4.40
CA ALA A 109 -2.63 -2.90 -3.39
C ALA A 109 -1.87 -4.24 -3.31
N SER A 110 -0.64 -4.25 -3.76
CA SER A 110 0.34 -5.30 -3.54
C SER A 110 1.17 -5.05 -2.27
N SER A 111 2.43 -5.44 -2.24
CA SER A 111 3.35 -5.24 -1.11
C SER A 111 4.80 -5.26 -1.59
N PRO A 112 5.72 -4.50 -0.95
CA PRO A 112 7.16 -4.61 -1.19
C PRO A 112 7.73 -6.01 -0.88
N THR A 113 7.06 -6.81 -0.06
CA THR A 113 7.50 -8.17 0.30
C THR A 113 7.62 -9.12 -0.90
N VAL A 114 7.02 -8.80 -2.04
CA VAL A 114 7.15 -9.58 -3.28
C VAL A 114 8.60 -9.70 -3.76
N ILE A 115 9.49 -8.75 -3.39
CA ILE A 115 10.91 -8.80 -3.78
C ILE A 115 11.73 -9.80 -2.95
N GLY A 116 11.18 -10.33 -1.83
CA GLY A 116 11.76 -11.48 -1.13
C GLY A 116 12.62 -11.17 0.08
N TYR A 117 12.77 -9.91 0.50
CA TYR A 117 13.52 -9.58 1.72
C TYR A 117 12.94 -10.30 2.96
N GLY A 118 13.82 -10.56 3.94
CA GLY A 118 13.45 -11.30 5.15
C GLY A 118 13.33 -12.82 4.92
N SER A 119 13.72 -13.34 3.76
CA SER A 119 13.74 -14.78 3.49
C SER A 119 14.67 -15.52 4.44
N PRO A 120 14.22 -16.59 5.12
CA PRO A 120 15.08 -17.42 5.98
C PRO A 120 16.25 -18.08 5.23
N GLY A 121 16.09 -18.31 3.94
CA GLY A 121 17.15 -18.85 3.07
C GLY A 121 18.20 -17.83 2.65
N GLY A 122 18.04 -16.58 3.10
CA GLY A 122 18.86 -15.45 2.69
C GLY A 122 18.26 -14.71 1.49
N TRP A 123 18.51 -13.42 1.43
CA TRP A 123 18.15 -12.54 0.32
C TRP A 123 19.15 -11.40 0.24
N SER A 124 19.49 -10.98 -0.97
CA SER A 124 20.35 -9.83 -1.22
C SER A 124 19.81 -9.02 -2.39
N PRO A 125 19.84 -7.69 -2.33
CA PRO A 125 19.41 -6.85 -3.45
C PRO A 125 20.41 -6.94 -4.62
N ALA A 126 19.96 -6.55 -5.82
CA ALA A 126 20.83 -6.32 -6.95
C ALA A 126 21.53 -4.94 -6.88
N SER A 127 20.81 -3.95 -6.32
CA SER A 127 21.27 -2.56 -6.11
C SER A 127 20.39 -1.88 -5.07
N LEU A 128 20.81 -0.72 -4.56
CA LEU A 128 20.03 0.20 -3.73
C LEU A 128 20.05 1.61 -4.35
N PRO A 129 18.98 2.42 -4.14
CA PRO A 129 17.70 2.00 -3.57
C PRO A 129 16.97 0.98 -4.46
N LEU A 130 16.06 0.21 -3.84
CA LEU A 130 15.22 -0.76 -4.52
C LEU A 130 14.14 -0.03 -5.32
N ASP A 131 14.01 -0.36 -6.60
CA ASP A 131 12.96 0.14 -7.48
C ASP A 131 12.05 -0.99 -7.99
N GLU A 132 11.09 -0.67 -8.83
CA GLU A 132 10.10 -1.62 -9.34
C GLU A 132 10.66 -2.62 -10.36
N GLU A 133 11.88 -2.39 -10.88
CA GLU A 133 12.58 -3.31 -11.78
C GLU A 133 13.33 -4.41 -11.01
N HIS A 134 13.44 -4.27 -9.68
CA HIS A 134 14.09 -5.29 -8.86
C HIS A 134 13.37 -6.64 -9.00
N PRO A 135 14.11 -7.75 -9.19
CA PRO A 135 13.53 -9.09 -9.31
C PRO A 135 12.62 -9.46 -8.13
N VAL A 136 11.52 -10.12 -8.42
CA VAL A 136 10.58 -10.62 -7.41
C VAL A 136 10.96 -12.03 -6.99
N ALA A 137 10.92 -12.32 -5.68
CA ALA A 137 11.31 -13.61 -5.09
C ALA A 137 10.49 -13.90 -3.81
N PRO A 138 9.16 -14.00 -3.89
CA PRO A 138 8.32 -14.20 -2.70
C PRO A 138 8.67 -15.51 -2.01
N TRP A 139 8.79 -15.51 -0.67
CA TRP A 139 9.20 -16.67 0.10
C TRP A 139 8.14 -17.19 1.09
N ASN A 140 7.00 -16.50 1.22
CA ASN A 140 5.88 -16.93 2.08
C ASN A 140 4.54 -16.75 1.34
N GLY A 141 3.46 -17.33 1.89
CA GLY A 141 2.14 -17.31 1.26
C GLY A 141 1.57 -15.92 1.08
N TYR A 142 1.87 -14.98 1.98
CA TYR A 142 1.47 -13.58 1.82
C TYR A 142 2.16 -12.93 0.60
N ALA A 143 3.48 -12.95 0.54
CA ALA A 143 4.23 -12.37 -0.57
C ALA A 143 3.88 -13.05 -1.90
N ALA A 144 3.72 -14.38 -1.90
CA ALA A 144 3.28 -15.13 -3.08
C ALA A 144 1.87 -14.72 -3.53
N SER A 145 0.93 -14.51 -2.60
CA SER A 145 -0.42 -14.03 -2.93
C SER A 145 -0.39 -12.62 -3.55
N LYS A 146 0.47 -11.74 -3.04
CA LYS A 146 0.62 -10.37 -3.58
C LYS A 146 1.22 -10.40 -4.98
N LEU A 147 2.23 -11.22 -5.23
CA LEU A 147 2.76 -11.40 -6.59
C LEU A 147 1.71 -11.99 -7.54
N ALA A 148 0.94 -13.00 -7.10
CA ALA A 148 -0.13 -13.57 -7.90
C ALA A 148 -1.21 -12.52 -8.26
N MET A 149 -1.53 -11.59 -7.34
CA MET A 149 -2.43 -10.46 -7.62
C MET A 149 -1.85 -9.54 -8.71
N GLU A 150 -0.54 -9.24 -8.69
CA GLU A 150 0.13 -8.46 -9.74
C GLU A 150 0.03 -9.17 -11.10
N GLU A 151 0.25 -10.48 -11.15
CA GLU A 151 0.13 -11.27 -12.38
C GLU A 151 -1.30 -11.34 -12.91
N ILE A 152 -2.32 -11.43 -12.03
CA ILE A 152 -3.72 -11.31 -12.41
C ILE A 152 -3.99 -9.94 -13.06
N VAL A 153 -3.44 -8.87 -12.52
CA VAL A 153 -3.55 -7.53 -13.12
C VAL A 153 -2.88 -7.50 -14.50
N GLN A 154 -1.66 -8.04 -14.65
CA GLN A 154 -0.97 -8.10 -15.93
C GLN A 154 -1.72 -8.94 -16.96
N MET A 155 -2.36 -10.04 -16.55
CA MET A 155 -3.26 -10.81 -17.40
C MET A 155 -4.46 -9.94 -17.84
N ALA A 156 -5.09 -9.20 -16.90
CA ALA A 156 -6.23 -8.34 -17.21
C ALA A 156 -5.85 -7.20 -18.17
N VAL A 157 -4.65 -6.63 -18.08
CA VAL A 157 -4.11 -5.67 -19.04
C VAL A 157 -4.05 -6.26 -20.44
N ARG A 158 -3.54 -7.50 -20.60
CA ARG A 158 -3.46 -8.17 -21.89
C ARG A 158 -4.82 -8.49 -22.50
N GLN A 159 -5.84 -8.74 -21.68
CA GLN A 159 -7.19 -9.12 -22.12
C GLN A 159 -8.13 -7.92 -22.31
N HIS A 160 -7.99 -6.89 -21.50
CA HIS A 160 -8.98 -5.82 -21.32
C HIS A 160 -8.38 -4.42 -21.28
N GLY A 161 -7.09 -4.28 -21.56
CA GLY A 161 -6.38 -2.99 -21.46
C GLY A 161 -6.77 -1.95 -22.50
N ASP A 162 -7.55 -2.34 -23.52
CA ASP A 162 -8.17 -1.44 -24.50
C ASP A 162 -9.34 -0.66 -23.91
N ARG A 163 -10.03 -1.18 -22.92
CA ARG A 163 -11.24 -0.60 -22.31
C ARG A 163 -11.12 -0.25 -20.83
N MET A 164 -10.12 -0.80 -20.12
CA MET A 164 -9.93 -0.58 -18.68
C MET A 164 -8.46 -0.27 -18.36
N ARG A 165 -8.26 0.67 -17.44
CA ARG A 165 -6.92 1.02 -16.93
C ARG A 165 -6.65 0.25 -15.64
N PHE A 166 -5.47 -0.32 -15.56
CA PHE A 166 -5.02 -1.11 -14.43
C PHE A 166 -3.75 -0.51 -13.83
N GLY A 167 -3.58 -0.64 -12.54
CA GLY A 167 -2.35 -0.29 -11.85
C GLY A 167 -2.16 -1.13 -10.61
N VAL A 168 -0.92 -1.23 -10.20
CA VAL A 168 -0.52 -1.88 -8.96
C VAL A 168 0.29 -0.90 -8.14
N PHE A 169 0.09 -0.89 -6.82
CA PHE A 169 1.01 -0.20 -5.94
C PHE A 169 1.45 -1.11 -4.79
N ARG A 170 2.71 -0.95 -4.40
CA ARG A 170 3.36 -1.65 -3.30
C ARG A 170 3.57 -0.65 -2.17
N PRO A 171 2.55 -0.44 -1.29
CA PRO A 171 2.72 0.49 -0.18
C PRO A 171 3.80 -0.04 0.75
N CYS A 172 4.75 0.81 1.09
CA CYS A 172 5.73 0.58 2.15
C CYS A 172 5.02 0.38 3.49
N TYR A 173 5.77 0.20 4.58
CA TYR A 173 5.18 -0.03 5.89
C TYR A 173 4.23 1.13 6.25
N VAL A 174 2.93 0.87 6.16
CA VAL A 174 1.89 1.89 6.35
C VAL A 174 1.80 2.29 7.83
N ILE A 175 1.93 3.58 8.11
CA ILE A 175 1.73 4.18 9.43
C ILE A 175 0.43 4.98 9.39
N ALA A 176 -0.56 4.58 10.20
CA ALA A 176 -1.84 5.26 10.28
C ALA A 176 -1.73 6.55 11.12
N PRO A 177 -2.61 7.56 10.91
CA PRO A 177 -2.54 8.84 11.60
C PRO A 177 -2.48 8.73 13.13
N GLU A 178 -3.23 7.82 13.72
CA GLU A 178 -3.24 7.57 15.17
C GLU A 178 -1.92 7.01 15.73
N GLU A 179 -1.14 6.34 14.90
CA GLU A 179 0.12 5.71 15.29
C GLU A 179 1.23 6.74 15.49
N TRP A 180 1.16 7.86 14.79
CA TRP A 180 2.01 9.02 15.07
C TRP A 180 1.76 9.60 16.46
N GLY A 181 0.51 9.49 16.95
CA GLY A 181 0.09 9.87 18.30
C GLY A 181 0.44 8.88 19.41
N GLY A 182 1.17 7.81 19.10
CA GLY A 182 1.61 6.80 20.07
C GLY A 182 0.72 5.54 20.13
N ALA A 183 -0.28 5.40 19.25
CA ALA A 183 -0.97 4.12 19.11
C ALA A 183 0.00 3.05 18.57
N PRO A 184 -0.16 1.76 18.96
CA PRO A 184 0.66 0.68 18.44
C PRO A 184 0.46 0.52 16.94
N THR A 185 1.57 0.32 16.22
CA THR A 185 1.55 -0.06 14.81
C THR A 185 1.04 -1.50 14.64
N GLN A 186 0.84 -1.92 13.41
CA GLN A 186 0.37 -3.27 13.07
C GLN A 186 1.20 -4.40 13.71
N GLN A 187 2.46 -4.15 14.06
CA GLN A 187 3.35 -5.12 14.72
C GLN A 187 3.41 -4.97 16.24
N GLY A 188 2.55 -4.13 16.83
CA GLY A 188 2.42 -3.97 18.28
C GLY A 188 3.38 -2.95 18.93
N HIS A 189 4.35 -2.41 18.20
CA HIS A 189 5.28 -1.37 18.66
C HIS A 189 4.80 0.01 18.22
N THR A 190 5.06 1.03 19.02
CA THR A 190 4.86 2.42 18.62
C THR A 190 5.92 2.88 17.61
N VAL A 191 5.66 3.96 16.88
CA VAL A 191 6.67 4.53 15.98
C VAL A 191 7.89 5.04 16.76
N ALA A 192 7.68 5.63 17.95
CA ALA A 192 8.78 6.07 18.81
C ALA A 192 9.69 4.92 19.24
N GLU A 193 9.13 3.76 19.62
CA GLU A 193 9.92 2.56 19.93
C GLU A 193 10.70 2.07 18.72
N ARG A 194 10.13 2.11 17.50
CA ARG A 194 10.83 1.73 16.27
C ARG A 194 11.99 2.64 15.90
N ILE A 195 11.93 3.91 16.28
CA ILE A 195 13.05 4.85 16.09
C ILE A 195 14.12 4.61 17.16
N SER A 196 13.72 4.38 18.43
CA SER A 196 14.67 4.13 19.53
C SER A 196 15.38 2.78 19.42
N ASP A 197 14.73 1.78 18.81
CA ASP A 197 15.30 0.47 18.50
C ASP A 197 15.17 0.18 17.00
N PRO A 198 16.19 0.50 16.19
CA PRO A 198 16.16 0.29 14.75
C PRO A 198 15.95 -1.16 14.32
N ALA A 199 16.25 -2.16 15.16
CA ALA A 199 15.99 -3.56 14.88
C ALA A 199 14.50 -3.84 14.61
N LEU A 200 13.59 -3.06 15.24
CA LEU A 200 12.14 -3.15 15.01
C LEU A 200 11.72 -2.66 13.61
N SER A 201 12.48 -1.75 13.00
CA SER A 201 12.24 -1.24 11.64
C SER A 201 13.01 -2.02 10.57
N ALA A 202 14.08 -2.72 10.94
CA ALA A 202 14.90 -3.52 10.04
C ALA A 202 14.10 -4.61 9.31
N VAL A 203 13.06 -5.18 9.95
CA VAL A 203 12.17 -6.18 9.33
C VAL A 203 11.43 -5.66 8.11
N ALA A 204 11.29 -4.33 7.97
CA ALA A 204 10.71 -3.66 6.82
C ALA A 204 11.78 -2.87 6.03
N LEU A 205 13.07 -3.17 6.19
CA LEU A 205 14.18 -2.45 5.58
C LEU A 205 14.11 -0.93 5.82
N PHE A 206 13.63 -0.52 6.98
CA PHE A 206 13.42 0.88 7.39
C PHE A 206 12.46 1.68 6.49
N ASN A 207 11.71 1.02 5.61
CA ASN A 207 10.75 1.73 4.77
C ASN A 207 9.47 2.06 5.56
N TYR A 208 8.79 3.12 5.16
CA TYR A 208 7.46 3.48 5.65
C TYR A 208 6.72 4.39 4.67
N VAL A 209 5.44 4.57 4.91
CA VAL A 209 4.60 5.60 4.29
C VAL A 209 3.51 6.02 5.27
N ASP A 210 3.24 7.32 5.38
CA ASP A 210 2.03 7.81 6.05
C ASP A 210 0.80 7.37 5.24
N ALA A 211 -0.20 6.81 5.89
CA ALA A 211 -1.42 6.34 5.23
C ALA A 211 -2.14 7.45 4.44
N ARG A 212 -2.01 8.71 4.87
CA ARG A 212 -2.58 9.88 4.15
C ARG A 212 -1.84 10.15 2.84
N ASP A 213 -0.50 10.06 2.84
CA ASP A 213 0.32 10.18 1.62
C ASP A 213 0.01 9.05 0.64
N ALA A 214 -0.15 7.82 1.14
CA ALA A 214 -0.59 6.69 0.31
C ALA A 214 -2.01 6.91 -0.25
N GLY A 215 -2.90 7.53 0.52
CA GLY A 215 -4.22 7.97 0.03
C GLY A 215 -4.12 9.01 -1.08
N GLU A 216 -3.23 10.00 -0.95
CA GLU A 216 -2.96 11.01 -1.97
C GLU A 216 -2.34 10.39 -3.24
N PHE A 217 -1.48 9.36 -3.10
CA PHE A 217 -1.01 8.57 -4.24
C PHE A 217 -2.18 7.94 -5.00
N VAL A 218 -3.11 7.31 -4.28
CA VAL A 218 -4.29 6.70 -4.90
C VAL A 218 -5.11 7.74 -5.66
N ALA A 219 -5.34 8.93 -5.08
CA ALA A 219 -6.05 10.03 -5.75
C ALA A 219 -5.30 10.53 -6.99
N ALA A 220 -3.98 10.66 -6.92
CA ALA A 220 -3.13 11.04 -8.06
C ALA A 220 -3.18 9.97 -9.17
N TRP A 221 -3.12 8.68 -8.81
CA TRP A 221 -3.26 7.61 -9.80
C TRP A 221 -4.64 7.62 -10.48
N ILE A 222 -5.72 7.76 -9.72
CA ILE A 222 -7.09 7.84 -10.28
C ILE A 222 -7.19 9.01 -11.28
N ALA A 223 -6.61 10.16 -10.96
CA ALA A 223 -6.62 11.33 -11.85
C ALA A 223 -5.76 11.11 -13.10
N GLY A 224 -4.59 10.48 -12.98
CA GLY A 224 -3.59 10.27 -14.03
C GLY A 224 -3.62 8.90 -14.69
N ALA A 225 -4.58 8.02 -14.38
CA ALA A 225 -4.56 6.62 -14.85
C ALA A 225 -4.48 6.44 -16.36
N ARG A 226 -4.96 7.42 -17.14
CA ARG A 226 -4.91 7.39 -18.61
C ARG A 226 -3.57 7.82 -19.18
N ASP A 227 -2.76 8.53 -18.40
CA ASP A 227 -1.50 9.13 -18.82
C ASP A 227 -0.28 8.26 -18.48
N VAL A 228 -0.48 7.22 -17.68
CA VAL A 228 0.58 6.26 -17.33
C VAL A 228 0.46 4.98 -18.14
N PRO A 229 1.57 4.23 -18.38
CA PRO A 229 1.50 2.92 -19.03
C PRO A 229 0.55 1.98 -18.28
N ASN A 230 -0.35 1.31 -19.01
CA ASN A 230 -1.34 0.43 -18.41
C ASN A 230 -0.68 -0.75 -17.71
N GLY A 231 -1.08 -1.05 -16.47
CA GLY A 231 -0.47 -2.10 -15.67
C GLY A 231 0.81 -1.69 -14.93
N SER A 232 1.14 -0.39 -14.89
CA SER A 232 2.29 0.09 -14.12
C SER A 232 2.21 -0.29 -12.65
N THR A 233 3.36 -0.71 -12.11
CA THR A 233 3.56 -0.97 -10.69
C THR A 233 4.34 0.19 -10.06
N PHE A 234 4.04 0.54 -8.81
CA PHE A 234 4.67 1.65 -8.09
C PHE A 234 5.03 1.24 -6.67
N PHE A 235 6.26 1.53 -6.23
CA PHE A 235 6.51 1.66 -4.79
C PHE A 235 5.93 2.97 -4.28
N VAL A 236 5.29 2.90 -3.12
CA VAL A 236 4.67 4.05 -2.46
C VAL A 236 5.23 4.15 -1.05
N GLY A 237 6.28 4.94 -0.90
CA GLY A 237 7.06 5.09 0.32
C GLY A 237 7.49 6.53 0.56
N ALA A 238 7.88 6.81 1.81
CA ALA A 238 8.55 8.05 2.16
C ALA A 238 9.96 8.09 1.56
N PRO A 239 10.49 9.28 1.23
CA PRO A 239 11.83 9.43 0.66
C PRO A 239 12.96 9.20 1.66
N ASP A 240 12.64 9.14 2.96
CA ASP A 240 13.61 8.90 4.04
C ASP A 240 13.38 7.55 4.74
N ALA A 241 14.39 7.06 5.42
CA ALA A 241 14.33 5.84 6.22
C ALA A 241 13.68 6.10 7.58
N LEU A 242 12.92 5.12 8.11
CA LEU A 242 12.37 5.12 9.47
C LEU A 242 13.46 4.73 10.48
N ALA A 243 14.49 5.54 10.55
CA ALA A 243 15.62 5.39 11.46
C ALA A 243 16.30 6.73 11.69
N ASP A 244 16.95 6.90 12.84
CA ASP A 244 17.77 8.08 13.09
C ASP A 244 19.21 7.86 12.56
N GLY A 245 19.83 8.95 12.06
CA GLY A 245 21.17 8.91 11.49
C GLY A 245 21.24 8.68 9.98
N ASP A 246 22.43 8.33 9.51
CA ASP A 246 22.73 8.03 8.12
C ASP A 246 22.21 6.63 7.77
N THR A 247 21.45 6.52 6.68
CA THR A 247 20.81 5.24 6.29
C THR A 247 21.83 4.16 5.97
N ALA A 248 22.95 4.51 5.34
CA ALA A 248 24.00 3.54 5.03
C ALA A 248 24.59 2.92 6.31
N ASP A 249 24.79 3.73 7.36
CA ASP A 249 25.30 3.23 8.65
C ASP A 249 24.30 2.35 9.36
N VAL A 250 23.01 2.75 9.36
CA VAL A 250 21.91 1.95 9.94
C VAL A 250 21.76 0.61 9.20
N VAL A 251 21.84 0.62 7.87
CA VAL A 251 21.80 -0.58 7.04
C VAL A 251 22.98 -1.52 7.37
N ARG A 252 24.22 -1.00 7.47
CA ARG A 252 25.38 -1.81 7.85
C ARG A 252 25.25 -2.44 9.22
N ALA A 253 24.66 -1.71 10.18
CA ALA A 253 24.51 -2.18 11.55
C ALA A 253 23.41 -3.25 11.71
N HIS A 254 22.32 -3.17 10.97
CA HIS A 254 21.12 -3.98 11.23
C HIS A 254 20.73 -4.92 10.07
N LEU A 255 21.27 -4.74 8.87
CA LEU A 255 20.91 -5.51 7.68
C LEU A 255 22.17 -6.07 6.97
N PRO A 256 22.80 -7.13 7.50
CA PRO A 256 24.06 -7.66 6.96
C PRO A 256 23.99 -8.02 5.46
N SER A 257 22.84 -8.46 4.96
CA SER A 257 22.64 -8.80 3.54
C SER A 257 22.65 -7.58 2.61
N LEU A 258 22.36 -6.39 3.14
CA LEU A 258 22.37 -5.13 2.41
C LEU A 258 23.68 -4.34 2.60
N ALA A 259 24.47 -4.68 3.63
CA ALA A 259 25.68 -3.95 3.97
C ALA A 259 26.68 -3.76 2.77
N PRO A 260 26.85 -4.74 1.85
CA PRO A 260 27.69 -4.53 0.66
C PRO A 260 27.17 -3.47 -0.32
N PHE A 261 25.92 -3.09 -0.23
CA PHE A 261 25.27 -2.11 -1.11
C PHE A 261 25.03 -0.77 -0.41
N ALA A 262 25.34 -0.67 0.88
CA ALA A 262 24.99 0.50 1.70
C ALA A 262 25.59 1.82 1.17
N ASP A 263 26.79 1.77 0.55
CA ASP A 263 27.43 2.94 -0.06
C ASP A 263 26.66 3.55 -1.25
N GLN A 264 25.61 2.86 -1.74
CA GLN A 264 24.72 3.38 -2.76
C GLN A 264 23.63 4.30 -2.19
N LEU A 265 23.46 4.33 -0.86
CA LEU A 265 22.53 5.20 -0.16
C LEU A 265 23.24 6.43 0.39
N THR A 266 22.57 7.58 0.39
CA THR A 266 23.11 8.86 0.86
C THR A 266 22.23 9.51 1.92
N GLY A 267 22.86 9.99 3.00
CA GLY A 267 22.16 10.69 4.07
C GLY A 267 21.02 9.86 4.68
N THR A 268 19.82 10.39 4.67
CA THR A 268 18.64 9.71 5.22
C THR A 268 17.77 9.02 4.16
N GLU A 269 18.27 8.85 2.95
CA GLU A 269 17.53 8.27 1.82
C GLU A 269 16.90 6.92 2.15
N SER A 270 15.67 6.70 1.67
CA SER A 270 14.97 5.43 1.84
C SER A 270 15.66 4.29 1.06
N VAL A 271 15.60 3.09 1.61
CA VAL A 271 16.04 1.86 0.90
C VAL A 271 15.17 1.56 -0.33
N PHE A 272 13.95 2.12 -0.41
CA PHE A 272 13.05 2.00 -1.55
C PHE A 272 12.88 3.33 -2.27
N SER A 273 12.98 3.32 -3.60
CA SER A 273 12.69 4.48 -4.44
C SER A 273 11.20 4.53 -4.81
N SER A 274 10.61 5.71 -4.69
CA SER A 274 9.29 6.05 -5.24
C SER A 274 9.37 6.97 -6.46
N ASP A 275 10.53 7.06 -7.12
CA ASP A 275 10.80 7.97 -8.24
C ASP A 275 9.88 7.72 -9.44
N ARG A 276 9.41 6.48 -9.62
CA ARG A 276 8.43 6.18 -10.67
C ARG A 276 7.12 6.90 -10.43
N ALA A 277 6.65 6.94 -9.18
CA ALA A 277 5.43 7.66 -8.81
C ALA A 277 5.61 9.18 -8.99
N GLU A 278 6.75 9.73 -8.62
CA GLU A 278 7.07 11.15 -8.85
C GLU A 278 7.11 11.48 -10.34
N ARG A 279 7.83 10.70 -11.12
CA ARG A 279 8.00 10.95 -12.57
C ARG A 279 6.70 10.81 -13.36
N LEU A 280 5.87 9.82 -13.07
CA LEU A 280 4.68 9.50 -13.87
C LEU A 280 3.41 10.17 -13.37
N LEU A 281 3.32 10.49 -12.06
CA LEU A 281 2.11 11.01 -11.44
C LEU A 281 2.34 12.34 -10.71
N GLY A 282 3.58 12.85 -10.64
CA GLY A 282 3.93 14.03 -9.86
C GLY A 282 3.72 13.83 -8.34
N TRP A 283 3.64 12.58 -7.88
CA TRP A 283 3.39 12.28 -6.48
C TRP A 283 4.67 11.99 -5.71
N ARG A 284 4.76 12.57 -4.52
CA ARG A 284 5.80 12.30 -3.53
C ARG A 284 5.21 12.36 -2.13
N ALA A 285 5.65 11.46 -1.25
CA ALA A 285 5.27 11.52 0.16
C ALA A 285 5.85 12.78 0.82
N THR A 286 5.05 13.43 1.65
CA THR A 286 5.39 14.72 2.30
C THR A 286 5.34 14.66 3.82
N ARG A 287 4.70 13.63 4.40
CA ARG A 287 4.55 13.48 5.84
C ARG A 287 5.69 12.63 6.41
N LEU A 288 6.82 13.28 6.69
CA LEU A 288 8.02 12.61 7.16
C LEU A 288 7.97 12.36 8.67
N TRP A 289 8.52 11.24 9.13
CA TRP A 289 8.43 10.80 10.51
C TRP A 289 8.99 11.83 11.52
N ARG A 290 10.07 12.53 11.16
CA ARG A 290 10.67 13.55 12.03
C ARG A 290 9.71 14.70 12.30
N GLU A 291 8.93 15.11 11.31
CA GLU A 291 7.92 16.16 11.47
C GLU A 291 6.69 15.66 12.23
N GLN A 292 6.24 14.42 11.95
CA GLN A 292 5.06 13.86 12.58
C GLN A 292 5.28 13.65 14.09
N LEU A 293 6.43 13.10 14.50
CA LEU A 293 6.76 12.92 15.92
C LEU A 293 6.99 14.25 16.65
N SER A 294 7.62 15.26 16.01
CA SER A 294 7.83 16.57 16.63
C SER A 294 6.51 17.30 16.92
N ARG A 295 5.50 17.15 16.08
CA ARG A 295 4.16 17.73 16.29
C ARG A 295 3.42 17.10 17.47
N THR A 296 3.68 15.82 17.75
CA THR A 296 3.02 15.09 18.83
C THR A 296 3.63 15.38 20.19
N THR A 297 4.90 15.78 20.25
CA THR A 297 5.59 16.13 21.50
C THR A 297 5.33 17.56 21.99
N VAL A 298 4.71 18.42 21.18
CA VAL A 298 4.26 19.76 21.62
C VAL A 298 2.84 19.63 22.20
N PRO A 299 2.63 19.84 23.53
CA PRO A 299 1.29 19.88 24.09
C PRO A 299 0.48 20.95 23.34
N GLN A 300 -0.72 20.63 22.87
CA GLN A 300 -1.68 21.66 22.47
C GLN A 300 -1.92 22.56 23.71
N GLU A 301 -1.30 23.72 23.75
CA GLU A 301 -1.69 24.74 24.71
C GLU A 301 -3.18 25.02 24.49
N ALA A 302 -3.97 24.65 25.50
CA ALA A 302 -5.40 24.87 25.53
C ALA A 302 -5.67 26.34 25.24
N THR A 303 -6.18 26.63 24.06
CA THR A 303 -6.76 27.94 23.76
C THR A 303 -7.94 28.14 24.72
N ARG A 304 -7.74 28.98 25.73
CA ARG A 304 -8.77 29.44 26.65
C ARG A 304 -9.69 30.45 25.97
#